data_2f3b83e800fdf9cfeaf88b07a25f19bf
#
_entry.id   2f3b83e800fdf9cfeaf88b07a25f19bf
#
_cell.length_a   1.000
_cell.length_b   1.000
_cell.length_c   1.000
_cell.angle_alpha   90.00
_cell.angle_beta   90.00
_cell.angle_gamma   90.00
#
_symmetry.space_group_name_H-M   'P 1'
#
loop_
_entity.id
_entity.type
_entity.pdbx_description
1 polymer ?
#
loop_
_entity_poly.entity_id
_entity_poly.type
_entity_poly.pdbx_seq_one_letter_code
_entity_poly.pdbx_strand_id
1 'polypeptide(L)'
;MRIPTISIPATEYHAASRRGEYMSSHLLADFRESPALYRKQITGEIADSESPALALGRATHCLILEGRMAFDEQYVVSDGPVNAKTGESFGRATKAYGEWLSSQDREVVSSRDYGFMLKLQKSVWLHDGASTLLDKGWAEGVIRTEYCKVPCQIRMDWFSPEHGLVDLKTCDSLKWFESDCRRYGYIHQMAFYHAIIREVSGESVPVYLIAVEKNEPFATGVWHLSDEVLTQAEEINTAALARYRKCLKTDAWPTGYEEVRIISTL
;
A
#
# COMPACT_ATOMS: atom_id res chain seq x y z
N MET A 1 14.56 19.03 3.15
CA MET A 1 13.35 19.07 4.05
C MET A 1 13.43 17.99 5.12
N ARG A 2 13.00 18.27 6.35
CA ARG A 2 12.93 17.27 7.44
C ARG A 2 11.46 17.07 7.80
N ILE A 3 10.94 15.85 7.61
CA ILE A 3 9.58 15.50 8.04
C ILE A 3 9.64 14.64 9.30
N PRO A 4 8.72 14.81 10.26
CA PRO A 4 8.69 14.07 11.50
C PRO A 4 8.13 12.66 11.26
N THR A 5 8.99 11.71 10.92
CA THR A 5 8.60 10.30 10.78
C THR A 5 8.93 9.52 12.04
N ILE A 6 8.08 8.55 12.33
CA ILE A 6 8.33 7.52 13.34
C ILE A 6 8.56 6.17 12.66
N SER A 7 9.37 5.33 13.28
CA SER A 7 9.56 3.95 12.84
C SER A 7 8.72 3.04 13.72
N ILE A 8 7.72 2.40 13.13
CA ILE A 8 6.89 1.39 13.80
C ILE A 8 6.71 0.18 12.89
N PRO A 9 6.58 -1.03 13.44
CA PRO A 9 6.32 -2.21 12.63
C PRO A 9 5.04 -2.07 11.80
N ALA A 10 5.03 -2.66 10.60
CA ALA A 10 3.84 -2.70 9.73
C ALA A 10 2.62 -3.29 10.46
N THR A 11 2.85 -4.33 11.27
CA THR A 11 1.80 -4.97 12.08
C THR A 11 1.14 -3.99 13.05
N GLU A 12 1.91 -3.11 13.70
CA GLU A 12 1.37 -2.08 14.59
C GLU A 12 0.61 -1.00 13.82
N TYR A 13 1.16 -0.53 12.67
CA TYR A 13 0.49 0.43 11.81
C TYR A 13 -0.90 -0.08 11.37
N HIS A 14 -0.96 -1.31 10.85
CA HIS A 14 -2.21 -1.91 10.40
C HIS A 14 -3.17 -2.23 11.57
N ALA A 15 -2.65 -2.66 12.70
CA ALA A 15 -3.47 -2.92 13.89
C ALA A 15 -4.16 -1.62 14.38
N ALA A 16 -3.46 -0.50 14.42
CA ALA A 16 -4.04 0.79 14.80
C ALA A 16 -5.14 1.26 13.83
N SER A 17 -4.96 1.04 12.51
CA SER A 17 -6.02 1.27 11.53
C SER A 17 -7.24 0.38 11.78
N ARG A 18 -7.04 -0.93 11.96
CA ARG A 18 -8.14 -1.88 12.21
C ARG A 18 -8.94 -1.57 13.47
N ARG A 19 -8.31 -1.01 14.51
CA ARG A 19 -9.00 -0.54 15.71
C ARG A 19 -9.71 0.81 15.55
N GLY A 20 -9.60 1.43 14.35
CA GLY A 20 -10.16 2.76 14.08
C GLY A 20 -9.50 3.90 14.86
N GLU A 21 -8.27 3.69 15.37
CA GLU A 21 -7.51 4.70 16.10
C GLU A 21 -7.01 5.82 15.16
N TYR A 22 -6.68 5.45 13.94
CA TYR A 22 -6.23 6.37 12.90
C TYR A 22 -6.89 6.06 11.57
N MET A 23 -7.32 7.09 10.87
CA MET A 23 -7.72 7.01 9.47
C MET A 23 -6.48 6.83 8.59
N SER A 24 -6.41 5.74 7.85
CA SER A 24 -5.40 5.50 6.81
C SER A 24 -5.99 5.74 5.43
N SER A 25 -5.15 5.80 4.40
CA SER A 25 -5.62 5.96 3.01
C SER A 25 -6.56 4.84 2.55
N HIS A 26 -6.32 3.59 2.99
CA HIS A 26 -7.17 2.45 2.68
C HIS A 26 -8.53 2.58 3.36
N LEU A 27 -8.56 2.86 4.66
CA LEU A 27 -9.81 3.10 5.39
C LEU A 27 -10.60 4.27 4.81
N LEU A 28 -9.91 5.33 4.36
CA LEU A 28 -10.56 6.46 3.72
C LEU A 28 -11.11 6.09 2.34
N ALA A 29 -10.44 5.19 1.60
CA ALA A 29 -10.95 4.65 0.34
C ALA A 29 -12.24 3.83 0.57
N ASP A 30 -12.24 2.91 1.52
CA ASP A 30 -13.41 2.11 1.91
C ASP A 30 -14.56 3.01 2.36
N PHE A 31 -14.27 4.03 3.18
CA PHE A 31 -15.28 4.99 3.61
C PHE A 31 -15.84 5.83 2.44
N ARG A 32 -15.01 6.22 1.47
CA ARG A 32 -15.50 6.93 0.27
C ARG A 32 -16.45 6.08 -0.56
N GLU A 33 -16.16 4.81 -0.66
CA GLU A 33 -17.01 3.84 -1.36
C GLU A 33 -18.33 3.62 -0.61
N SER A 34 -18.24 3.27 0.67
CA SER A 34 -19.41 3.04 1.52
C SER A 34 -19.09 3.24 3.01
N PRO A 35 -19.66 4.28 3.67
CA PRO A 35 -19.58 4.41 5.12
C PRO A 35 -20.05 3.15 5.89
N ALA A 36 -21.08 2.48 5.39
CA ALA A 36 -21.58 1.23 6.00
C ALA A 36 -20.55 0.09 5.92
N LEU A 37 -19.85 -0.06 4.78
CA LEU A 37 -18.78 -1.05 4.60
C LEU A 37 -17.63 -0.77 5.57
N TYR A 38 -17.13 0.47 5.58
CA TYR A 38 -16.12 0.92 6.52
C TYR A 38 -16.48 0.58 7.97
N ARG A 39 -17.73 0.89 8.38
CA ARG A 39 -18.18 0.60 9.75
C ARG A 39 -18.08 -0.88 10.09
N LYS A 40 -18.53 -1.75 9.20
CA LYS A 40 -18.46 -3.21 9.36
C LYS A 40 -17.03 -3.74 9.45
N GLN A 41 -16.10 -3.15 8.72
CA GLN A 41 -14.68 -3.52 8.79
C GLN A 41 -14.09 -3.16 10.15
N ILE A 42 -14.26 -1.93 10.63
CA ILE A 42 -13.69 -1.51 11.92
C ILE A 42 -14.38 -2.11 13.13
N THR A 43 -15.62 -2.58 13.01
CA THR A 43 -16.31 -3.34 14.07
C THR A 43 -16.00 -4.83 14.05
N GLY A 44 -15.24 -5.30 13.05
CA GLY A 44 -14.86 -6.70 12.92
C GLY A 44 -15.97 -7.62 12.39
N GLU A 45 -17.08 -7.05 11.88
CA GLU A 45 -18.15 -7.83 11.23
C GLU A 45 -17.69 -8.40 9.89
N ILE A 46 -16.72 -7.76 9.24
CA ILE A 46 -16.07 -8.23 8.02
C ILE A 46 -14.60 -8.42 8.33
N ALA A 47 -14.11 -9.63 8.13
CA ALA A 47 -12.69 -9.93 8.32
C ALA A 47 -11.86 -9.40 7.13
N ASP A 48 -10.66 -8.87 7.44
CA ASP A 48 -9.67 -8.59 6.42
C ASP A 48 -9.29 -9.89 5.69
N SER A 49 -9.35 -9.87 4.37
CA SER A 49 -8.86 -10.98 3.56
C SER A 49 -7.44 -10.71 3.08
N GLU A 50 -6.50 -11.50 3.57
CA GLU A 50 -5.16 -11.49 3.03
C GLU A 50 -5.10 -12.35 1.77
N SER A 51 -4.73 -11.75 0.62
CA SER A 51 -4.54 -12.51 -0.60
C SER A 51 -3.06 -12.83 -0.83
N PRO A 52 -2.72 -13.98 -1.48
CA PRO A 52 -1.34 -14.27 -1.87
C PRO A 52 -0.69 -13.17 -2.71
N ALA A 53 -1.48 -12.44 -3.50
CA ALA A 53 -1.01 -11.32 -4.31
C ALA A 53 -0.57 -10.13 -3.44
N LEU A 54 -1.30 -9.83 -2.36
CA LEU A 54 -0.92 -8.78 -1.41
C LEU A 54 0.35 -9.16 -0.64
N ALA A 55 0.47 -10.41 -0.19
CA ALA A 55 1.68 -10.91 0.48
C ALA A 55 2.90 -10.80 -0.44
N LEU A 56 2.79 -11.24 -1.70
CA LEU A 56 3.86 -11.10 -2.69
C LEU A 56 4.19 -9.63 -2.96
N GLY A 57 3.19 -8.74 -3.02
CA GLY A 57 3.37 -7.30 -3.17
C GLY A 57 4.21 -6.71 -2.03
N ARG A 58 3.86 -7.01 -0.76
CA ARG A 58 4.63 -6.54 0.41
C ARG A 58 6.08 -7.02 0.38
N ALA A 59 6.30 -8.32 0.12
CA ALA A 59 7.64 -8.87 0.02
C ALA A 59 8.46 -8.21 -1.12
N THR A 60 7.80 -7.90 -2.26
CA THR A 60 8.43 -7.20 -3.39
C THR A 60 8.81 -5.76 -3.01
N HIS A 61 7.93 -5.02 -2.33
CA HIS A 61 8.22 -3.67 -1.82
C HIS A 61 9.41 -3.68 -0.86
N CYS A 62 9.41 -4.57 0.13
CA CYS A 62 10.52 -4.72 1.05
C CYS A 62 11.84 -4.97 0.31
N LEU A 63 11.87 -5.92 -0.64
CA LEU A 63 13.07 -6.25 -1.39
C LEU A 63 13.59 -5.09 -2.25
N ILE A 64 12.70 -4.32 -2.89
CA ILE A 64 13.06 -3.21 -3.79
C ILE A 64 13.49 -1.97 -3.00
N LEU A 65 12.73 -1.59 -1.97
CA LEU A 65 12.86 -0.30 -1.28
C LEU A 65 13.74 -0.38 -0.03
N GLU A 66 13.64 -1.45 0.75
CA GLU A 66 14.42 -1.63 1.98
C GLU A 66 15.68 -2.49 1.76
N GLY A 67 15.71 -3.25 0.65
CA GLY A 67 16.86 -4.03 0.24
C GLY A 67 16.94 -5.43 0.87
N ARG A 68 18.00 -6.15 0.51
CA ARG A 68 18.16 -7.56 0.87
C ARG A 68 18.26 -7.81 2.37
N MET A 69 18.91 -6.94 3.13
CA MET A 69 19.07 -7.16 4.59
C MET A 69 17.72 -7.10 5.31
N ALA A 70 16.92 -6.06 5.06
CA ALA A 70 15.59 -5.92 5.64
C ALA A 70 14.64 -7.05 5.18
N PHE A 71 14.79 -7.48 3.93
CA PHE A 71 14.05 -8.62 3.42
C PHE A 71 14.38 -9.90 4.18
N ASP A 72 15.66 -10.21 4.40
CA ASP A 72 16.09 -11.41 5.13
C ASP A 72 15.71 -11.41 6.61
N GLU A 73 15.44 -10.23 7.20
CA GLU A 73 14.92 -10.12 8.58
C GLU A 73 13.44 -10.51 8.65
N GLN A 74 12.66 -10.23 7.63
CA GLN A 74 11.20 -10.42 7.62
C GLN A 74 10.77 -11.72 6.89
N TYR A 75 11.54 -12.14 5.91
CA TYR A 75 11.20 -13.24 5.01
C TYR A 75 12.26 -14.34 4.99
N VAL A 76 11.83 -15.56 4.73
CA VAL A 76 12.71 -16.70 4.44
C VAL A 76 12.38 -17.27 3.06
N VAL A 77 13.39 -17.44 2.21
CA VAL A 77 13.21 -18.09 0.90
C VAL A 77 13.31 -19.58 1.06
N SER A 78 12.19 -20.29 0.87
CA SER A 78 12.13 -21.73 0.98
C SER A 78 10.93 -22.32 0.23
N ASP A 79 11.14 -23.49 -0.37
CA ASP A 79 10.06 -24.27 -1.00
C ASP A 79 9.45 -25.30 -0.03
N GLY A 80 9.80 -25.24 1.24
CA GLY A 80 9.29 -26.10 2.30
C GLY A 80 10.22 -27.28 2.67
N PRO A 81 9.77 -28.15 3.56
CA PRO A 81 10.57 -29.28 4.01
C PRO A 81 10.72 -30.33 2.89
N VAL A 82 11.88 -30.96 2.84
CA VAL A 82 12.21 -31.99 1.84
C VAL A 82 11.83 -33.35 2.38
N ASN A 83 11.18 -34.16 1.56
CA ASN A 83 10.94 -35.59 1.85
C ASN A 83 12.25 -36.37 1.75
N ALA A 84 12.72 -36.88 2.88
CA ALA A 84 13.99 -37.62 2.96
C ALA A 84 14.06 -38.88 2.07
N LYS A 85 12.91 -39.42 1.64
CA LYS A 85 12.85 -40.59 0.79
C LYS A 85 12.90 -40.26 -0.71
N THR A 86 12.30 -39.16 -1.12
CA THR A 86 12.18 -38.81 -2.54
C THR A 86 13.12 -37.65 -2.95
N GLY A 87 13.66 -36.91 -1.98
CA GLY A 87 14.47 -35.72 -2.25
C GLY A 87 13.65 -34.49 -2.73
N GLU A 88 12.33 -34.61 -2.82
CA GLU A 88 11.44 -33.55 -3.29
C GLU A 88 10.82 -32.79 -2.11
N SER A 89 10.49 -31.49 -2.30
CA SER A 89 9.77 -30.72 -1.32
C SER A 89 8.33 -31.20 -1.15
N PHE A 90 7.84 -31.19 0.08
CA PHE A 90 6.43 -31.49 0.34
C PHE A 90 5.53 -30.40 -0.28
N GLY A 91 4.45 -30.83 -0.94
CA GLY A 91 3.47 -29.90 -1.51
C GLY A 91 2.78 -29.06 -0.41
N ARG A 92 2.42 -27.83 -0.74
CA ARG A 92 1.81 -26.85 0.18
C ARG A 92 0.53 -27.32 0.87
N ALA A 93 -0.21 -28.26 0.27
CA ALA A 93 -1.43 -28.85 0.84
C ALA A 93 -1.16 -30.00 1.84
N THR A 94 0.09 -30.41 2.06
CA THR A 94 0.41 -31.51 2.95
C THR A 94 0.49 -31.07 4.41
N LYS A 95 0.17 -31.99 5.32
CA LYS A 95 0.31 -31.78 6.76
C LYS A 95 1.73 -31.38 7.15
N ALA A 96 2.74 -32.10 6.57
CA ALA A 96 4.15 -31.83 6.83
C ALA A 96 4.56 -30.38 6.45
N TYR A 97 4.03 -29.86 5.32
CA TYR A 97 4.25 -28.47 4.95
C TYR A 97 3.59 -27.49 5.95
N GLY A 98 2.34 -27.76 6.35
CA GLY A 98 1.62 -26.93 7.32
C GLY A 98 2.30 -26.86 8.69
N GLU A 99 2.77 -28.00 9.20
CA GLU A 99 3.52 -28.07 10.46
C GLU A 99 4.84 -27.32 10.38
N TRP A 100 5.56 -27.47 9.27
CA TRP A 100 6.80 -26.73 9.01
C TRP A 100 6.53 -25.23 8.90
N LEU A 101 5.52 -24.81 8.15
CA LEU A 101 5.16 -23.40 7.98
C LEU A 101 4.83 -22.74 9.34
N SER A 102 4.08 -23.46 10.20
CA SER A 102 3.74 -22.96 11.53
C SER A 102 4.95 -22.84 12.48
N SER A 103 6.07 -23.49 12.15
CA SER A 103 7.31 -23.39 12.92
C SER A 103 8.24 -22.26 12.46
N GLN A 104 7.88 -21.56 11.36
CA GLN A 104 8.69 -20.45 10.87
C GLN A 104 8.38 -19.17 11.67
N ASP A 105 9.40 -18.42 12.00
CA ASP A 105 9.35 -17.11 12.67
C ASP A 105 9.22 -15.94 11.70
N ARG A 106 9.42 -16.21 10.39
CA ARG A 106 9.36 -15.24 9.29
C ARG A 106 8.38 -15.69 8.21
N GLU A 107 7.91 -14.72 7.41
CA GLU A 107 7.06 -15.04 6.26
C GLU A 107 7.84 -15.85 5.21
N VAL A 108 7.21 -16.91 4.67
CA VAL A 108 7.84 -17.79 3.70
C VAL A 108 7.56 -17.36 2.28
N VAL A 109 8.62 -17.11 1.51
CA VAL A 109 8.58 -16.81 0.07
C VAL A 109 9.17 -18.01 -0.68
N SER A 110 8.48 -18.50 -1.72
CA SER A 110 9.02 -19.58 -2.55
C SER A 110 10.24 -19.14 -3.36
N SER A 111 11.12 -20.08 -3.71
CA SER A 111 12.26 -19.80 -4.60
C SER A 111 11.82 -19.23 -5.95
N ARG A 112 10.66 -19.66 -6.47
CA ARG A 112 10.06 -19.14 -7.70
C ARG A 112 9.65 -17.66 -7.54
N ASP A 113 8.91 -17.34 -6.46
CA ASP A 113 8.43 -15.98 -6.20
C ASP A 113 9.60 -15.03 -5.93
N TYR A 114 10.61 -15.51 -5.20
CA TYR A 114 11.83 -14.75 -4.98
C TYR A 114 12.58 -14.45 -6.29
N GLY A 115 12.75 -15.46 -7.16
CA GLY A 115 13.33 -15.26 -8.49
C GLY A 115 12.53 -14.27 -9.36
N PHE A 116 11.22 -14.27 -9.23
CA PHE A 116 10.34 -13.28 -9.86
C PHE A 116 10.57 -11.86 -9.30
N MET A 117 10.60 -11.71 -7.96
CA MET A 117 10.85 -10.42 -7.31
C MET A 117 12.19 -9.81 -7.68
N LEU A 118 13.25 -10.64 -7.84
CA LEU A 118 14.56 -10.17 -8.30
C LEU A 118 14.52 -9.58 -9.72
N LYS A 119 13.65 -10.09 -10.60
CA LYS A 119 13.45 -9.52 -11.94
C LYS A 119 12.80 -8.14 -11.87
N LEU A 120 11.78 -7.98 -11.01
CA LEU A 120 11.13 -6.70 -10.78
C LEU A 120 12.10 -5.69 -10.17
N GLN A 121 12.84 -6.10 -9.13
CA GLN A 121 13.87 -5.26 -8.51
C GLN A 121 14.90 -4.80 -9.54
N LYS A 122 15.43 -5.71 -10.34
CA LYS A 122 16.39 -5.38 -11.39
C LYS A 122 15.84 -4.34 -12.36
N SER A 123 14.58 -4.51 -12.80
CA SER A 123 13.95 -3.58 -13.74
C SER A 123 13.80 -2.18 -13.14
N VAL A 124 13.33 -2.07 -11.89
CA VAL A 124 13.19 -0.78 -11.20
C VAL A 124 14.53 -0.07 -11.07
N TRP A 125 15.58 -0.79 -10.64
CA TRP A 125 16.92 -0.19 -10.43
C TRP A 125 17.69 0.10 -11.73
N LEU A 126 17.33 -0.54 -12.84
CA LEU A 126 17.88 -0.22 -14.17
C LEU A 126 17.16 0.94 -14.87
N HIS A 127 16.01 1.37 -14.37
CA HIS A 127 15.30 2.50 -14.93
C HIS A 127 15.84 3.81 -14.32
N ASP A 128 16.50 4.65 -15.15
CA ASP A 128 17.21 5.87 -14.70
C ASP A 128 16.34 6.78 -13.81
N GLY A 129 15.08 7.03 -14.20
CA GLY A 129 14.18 7.88 -13.43
C GLY A 129 13.80 7.26 -12.08
N ALA A 130 13.54 5.96 -12.04
CA ALA A 130 13.18 5.26 -10.80
C ALA A 130 14.37 5.19 -9.84
N SER A 131 15.55 4.79 -10.34
CA SER A 131 16.77 4.72 -9.52
C SER A 131 17.18 6.08 -8.95
N THR A 132 17.02 7.16 -9.73
CA THR A 132 17.26 8.53 -9.26
C THR A 132 16.33 8.89 -8.09
N LEU A 133 15.02 8.60 -8.21
CA LEU A 133 14.04 8.89 -7.16
C LEU A 133 14.30 8.08 -5.86
N LEU A 134 14.89 6.89 -6.00
CA LEU A 134 15.16 5.97 -4.90
C LEU A 134 16.62 6.06 -4.37
N ASP A 135 17.47 6.95 -4.90
CA ASP A 135 18.89 7.02 -4.50
C ASP A 135 19.07 7.51 -3.05
N LYS A 136 18.42 8.61 -2.69
CA LYS A 136 18.59 9.25 -1.37
C LYS A 136 17.26 9.41 -0.66
N GLY A 137 17.01 8.59 0.34
CA GLY A 137 15.77 8.64 1.08
C GLY A 137 15.67 7.54 2.11
N TRP A 138 14.46 7.29 2.55
CA TRP A 138 14.14 6.18 3.46
C TRP A 138 12.78 5.57 3.12
N ALA A 139 12.68 4.27 3.30
CA ALA A 139 11.45 3.50 3.15
C ALA A 139 10.60 3.53 4.42
N GLU A 140 9.31 3.25 4.25
CA GLU A 140 8.39 2.85 5.30
C GLU A 140 8.23 3.86 6.45
N GLY A 141 8.50 5.14 6.17
CA GLY A 141 8.33 6.23 7.13
C GLY A 141 6.87 6.45 7.48
N VAL A 142 6.53 6.43 8.78
CA VAL A 142 5.17 6.64 9.27
C VAL A 142 5.00 8.06 9.81
N ILE A 143 3.89 8.70 9.47
CA ILE A 143 3.45 9.96 10.07
C ILE A 143 2.10 9.73 10.72
N ARG A 144 1.92 10.19 11.97
CA ARG A 144 0.66 10.27 12.69
C ARG A 144 0.39 11.72 13.04
N THR A 145 -0.77 12.23 12.67
CA THR A 145 -1.18 13.61 12.97
C THR A 145 -2.69 13.75 12.96
N GLU A 146 -3.19 14.85 13.49
CA GLU A 146 -4.57 15.24 13.26
C GLU A 146 -4.65 15.99 11.92
N TYR A 147 -5.52 15.53 11.01
CA TYR A 147 -5.82 16.19 9.75
C TYR A 147 -7.34 16.30 9.57
N CYS A 148 -7.83 17.49 9.22
CA CYS A 148 -9.27 17.77 9.13
C CYS A 148 -10.05 17.38 10.41
N LYS A 149 -9.46 17.51 11.60
CA LYS A 149 -10.00 17.11 12.91
C LYS A 149 -10.28 15.60 13.01
N VAL A 150 -9.48 14.80 12.34
CA VAL A 150 -9.48 13.33 12.39
C VAL A 150 -8.06 12.85 12.67
N PRO A 151 -7.84 11.95 13.64
CA PRO A 151 -6.55 11.28 13.78
C PRO A 151 -6.25 10.49 12.51
N CYS A 152 -5.17 10.80 11.85
CA CYS A 152 -4.77 10.21 10.57
C CYS A 152 -3.37 9.60 10.68
N GLN A 153 -3.12 8.56 9.89
CA GLN A 153 -1.78 8.00 9.71
C GLN A 153 -1.51 7.66 8.25
N ILE A 154 -0.26 7.85 7.86
CA ILE A 154 0.27 7.39 6.57
C ILE A 154 1.53 6.56 6.80
N ARG A 155 1.82 5.66 5.87
CA ARG A 155 3.09 4.93 5.77
C ARG A 155 3.55 5.05 4.33
N MET A 156 4.64 5.79 4.16
CA MET A 156 5.18 6.11 2.84
C MET A 156 6.07 4.97 2.37
N ASP A 157 5.86 4.47 1.17
CA ASP A 157 6.75 3.48 0.56
C ASP A 157 8.19 4.02 0.51
N TRP A 158 8.35 5.26 0.03
CA TRP A 158 9.63 5.94 0.00
C TRP A 158 9.48 7.46 0.10
N PHE A 159 10.36 8.08 0.84
CA PHE A 159 10.49 9.54 0.87
C PHE A 159 11.93 9.98 0.65
N SER A 160 12.13 10.88 -0.32
CA SER A 160 13.41 11.53 -0.58
C SER A 160 13.33 13.01 -0.21
N PRO A 161 14.25 13.53 0.62
CA PRO A 161 14.34 14.97 0.90
C PRO A 161 14.58 15.82 -0.35
N GLU A 162 15.16 15.23 -1.39
CA GLU A 162 15.52 15.88 -2.65
C GLU A 162 14.40 15.76 -3.69
N HIS A 163 13.73 14.60 -3.76
CA HIS A 163 12.77 14.29 -4.82
C HIS A 163 11.31 14.22 -4.36
N GLY A 164 11.05 14.15 -3.05
CA GLY A 164 9.69 14.11 -2.49
C GLY A 164 9.17 12.70 -2.22
N LEU A 165 7.85 12.54 -2.36
CA LEU A 165 7.14 11.31 -2.05
C LEU A 165 7.09 10.37 -3.26
N VAL A 166 7.43 9.12 -3.05
CA VAL A 166 7.41 8.07 -4.08
C VAL A 166 6.65 6.87 -3.56
N ASP A 167 5.80 6.29 -4.39
CA ASP A 167 5.05 5.07 -4.08
C ASP A 167 5.26 4.06 -5.21
N LEU A 168 5.57 2.82 -4.84
CA LEU A 168 5.88 1.73 -5.75
C LEU A 168 4.64 0.87 -5.99
N LYS A 169 4.34 0.59 -7.25
CA LYS A 169 3.23 -0.28 -7.64
C LYS A 169 3.71 -1.41 -8.55
N THR A 170 3.16 -2.60 -8.36
CA THR A 170 3.22 -3.65 -9.36
C THR A 170 1.94 -3.64 -10.19
N CYS A 171 2.02 -3.78 -11.50
CA CYS A 171 0.85 -3.77 -12.38
C CYS A 171 0.92 -4.90 -13.42
N ASP A 172 -0.19 -5.16 -14.08
CA ASP A 172 -0.24 -6.15 -15.15
C ASP A 172 0.26 -5.57 -16.48
N SER A 173 0.02 -4.26 -16.72
CA SER A 173 0.49 -3.56 -17.92
C SER A 173 0.58 -2.06 -17.70
N LEU A 174 1.72 -1.47 -18.05
CA LEU A 174 1.94 -0.01 -17.99
C LEU A 174 1.01 0.75 -18.94
N LYS A 175 0.57 0.11 -20.03
CA LYS A 175 -0.40 0.69 -20.96
C LYS A 175 -1.70 1.13 -20.28
N TRP A 176 -2.13 0.43 -19.24
CA TRP A 176 -3.36 0.69 -18.52
C TRP A 176 -3.15 1.35 -17.15
N PHE A 177 -1.90 1.61 -16.78
CA PHE A 177 -1.55 2.05 -15.43
C PHE A 177 -2.25 3.35 -15.01
N GLU A 178 -2.40 4.33 -15.92
CA GLU A 178 -3.13 5.57 -15.61
C GLU A 178 -4.63 5.31 -15.35
N SER A 179 -5.22 4.33 -16.03
CA SER A 179 -6.59 3.89 -15.74
C SER A 179 -6.67 3.17 -14.41
N ASP A 180 -5.67 2.36 -14.09
CA ASP A 180 -5.54 1.66 -12.81
C ASP A 180 -5.35 2.65 -11.65
N CYS A 181 -4.59 3.73 -11.84
CA CYS A 181 -4.45 4.80 -10.84
C CYS A 181 -5.80 5.39 -10.43
N ARG A 182 -6.71 5.57 -11.39
CA ARG A 182 -8.07 6.03 -11.12
C ARG A 182 -8.93 4.95 -10.49
N ARG A 183 -8.90 3.74 -11.05
CA ARG A 183 -9.72 2.60 -10.62
C ARG A 183 -9.42 2.15 -9.20
N TYR A 184 -8.13 2.06 -8.84
CA TYR A 184 -7.69 1.60 -7.53
C TYR A 184 -7.47 2.74 -6.53
N GLY A 185 -7.71 4.00 -6.94
CA GLY A 185 -7.64 5.15 -6.07
C GLY A 185 -6.22 5.56 -5.66
N TYR A 186 -5.19 5.22 -6.43
CA TYR A 186 -3.80 5.58 -6.13
C TYR A 186 -3.60 7.09 -6.06
N ILE A 187 -4.27 7.85 -6.93
CA ILE A 187 -4.22 9.32 -6.90
C ILE A 187 -4.77 9.85 -5.57
N HIS A 188 -5.86 9.30 -5.07
CA HIS A 188 -6.43 9.68 -3.77
C HIS A 188 -5.53 9.28 -2.59
N GLN A 189 -4.87 8.13 -2.67
CA GLN A 189 -3.87 7.71 -1.69
C GLN A 189 -2.74 8.74 -1.62
N MET A 190 -2.18 9.08 -2.77
CA MET A 190 -1.05 10.00 -2.86
C MET A 190 -1.43 11.42 -2.45
N ALA A 191 -2.62 11.90 -2.82
CA ALA A 191 -3.13 13.19 -2.37
C ALA A 191 -3.31 13.24 -0.85
N PHE A 192 -3.78 12.16 -0.23
CA PHE A 192 -3.89 12.06 1.22
C PHE A 192 -2.51 12.08 1.90
N TYR A 193 -1.53 11.37 1.36
CA TYR A 193 -0.15 11.36 1.86
C TYR A 193 0.49 12.73 1.72
N HIS A 194 0.35 13.36 0.56
CA HIS A 194 0.85 14.70 0.28
C HIS A 194 0.26 15.75 1.25
N ALA A 195 -1.07 15.70 1.48
CA ALA A 195 -1.74 16.59 2.42
C ALA A 195 -1.23 16.41 3.86
N ILE A 196 -1.03 15.18 4.31
CA ILE A 196 -0.47 14.87 5.65
C ILE A 196 0.98 15.38 5.77
N ILE A 197 1.80 15.19 4.74
CA ILE A 197 3.19 15.71 4.72
C ILE A 197 3.16 17.24 4.83
N ARG A 198 2.32 17.91 4.03
CA ARG A 198 2.18 19.37 4.08
C ARG A 198 1.66 19.86 5.43
N GLU A 199 0.73 19.16 6.05
CA GLU A 199 0.21 19.49 7.40
C GLU A 199 1.32 19.52 8.45
N VAL A 200 2.23 18.55 8.43
CA VAL A 200 3.28 18.44 9.46
C VAL A 200 4.56 19.21 9.15
N SER A 201 4.84 19.50 7.87
CA SER A 201 6.07 20.17 7.43
C SER A 201 5.87 21.63 7.05
N GLY A 202 4.66 22.02 6.69
CA GLY A 202 4.35 23.33 6.06
C GLY A 202 4.79 23.43 4.60
N GLU A 203 5.34 22.36 4.00
CA GLU A 203 5.90 22.38 2.66
C GLU A 203 5.18 21.38 1.74
N SER A 204 4.98 21.75 0.46
CA SER A 204 4.52 20.86 -0.59
C SER A 204 5.70 20.13 -1.21
N VAL A 205 5.53 18.87 -1.57
CA VAL A 205 6.57 18.03 -2.16
C VAL A 205 6.10 17.42 -3.47
N PRO A 206 7.00 17.20 -4.44
CA PRO A 206 6.66 16.41 -5.63
C PRO A 206 6.20 15.00 -5.25
N VAL A 207 5.30 14.44 -6.04
CA VAL A 207 4.71 13.11 -5.81
C VAL A 207 4.84 12.24 -7.05
N TYR A 208 5.43 11.07 -6.88
CA TYR A 208 5.70 10.14 -7.97
C TYR A 208 5.10 8.76 -7.69
N LEU A 209 4.70 8.10 -8.78
CA LEU A 209 4.39 6.68 -8.82
C LEU A 209 5.46 5.99 -9.67
N ILE A 210 6.07 4.95 -9.13
CA ILE A 210 6.88 4.01 -9.89
C ILE A 210 6.03 2.76 -10.10
N ALA A 211 5.85 2.32 -11.33
CA ALA A 211 5.14 1.08 -11.62
C ALA A 211 6.04 0.11 -12.37
N VAL A 212 6.00 -1.17 -11.99
CA VAL A 212 6.70 -2.25 -12.67
C VAL A 212 5.72 -3.34 -13.09
N GLU A 213 5.82 -3.75 -14.37
CA GLU A 213 5.00 -4.84 -14.90
C GLU A 213 5.38 -6.19 -14.30
N LYS A 214 4.35 -6.99 -13.96
CA LYS A 214 4.52 -8.38 -13.50
C LYS A 214 4.81 -9.36 -14.62
N ASN A 215 4.71 -8.93 -15.87
CA ASN A 215 4.89 -9.74 -17.07
C ASN A 215 6.15 -9.32 -17.84
N GLU A 216 6.74 -10.25 -18.60
CA GLU A 216 7.87 -9.92 -19.50
C GLU A 216 7.47 -8.80 -20.47
N PRO A 217 8.31 -7.80 -20.70
CA PRO A 217 9.72 -7.72 -20.28
C PRO A 217 9.96 -7.11 -18.89
N PHE A 218 8.97 -7.07 -17.99
CA PHE A 218 9.00 -6.44 -16.67
C PHE A 218 9.29 -4.94 -16.73
N ALA A 219 8.71 -4.25 -17.70
CA ALA A 219 8.99 -2.85 -17.93
C ALA A 219 8.66 -2.00 -16.68
N THR A 220 9.49 -1.00 -16.42
CA THR A 220 9.27 0.00 -15.36
C THR A 220 8.92 1.34 -15.98
N GLY A 221 7.99 2.07 -15.36
CA GLY A 221 7.62 3.43 -15.71
C GLY A 221 7.52 4.32 -14.48
N VAL A 222 7.66 5.63 -14.69
CA VAL A 222 7.58 6.65 -13.64
C VAL A 222 6.57 7.71 -14.05
N TRP A 223 5.65 8.07 -13.13
CA TRP A 223 4.65 9.11 -13.30
C TRP A 223 4.80 10.15 -12.22
N HIS A 224 4.86 11.41 -12.61
CA HIS A 224 4.73 12.56 -11.72
C HIS A 224 3.25 12.95 -11.65
N LEU A 225 2.68 13.04 -10.46
CA LEU A 225 1.32 13.53 -10.27
C LEU A 225 1.32 15.06 -10.24
N SER A 226 0.53 15.69 -11.11
CA SER A 226 0.44 17.16 -11.14
C SER A 226 -0.29 17.73 -9.93
N ASP A 227 0.00 18.98 -9.60
CA ASP A 227 -0.62 19.68 -8.49
C ASP A 227 -2.15 19.77 -8.66
N GLU A 228 -2.64 19.87 -9.90
CA GLU A 228 -4.07 19.94 -10.19
C GLU A 228 -4.77 18.64 -9.82
N VAL A 229 -4.18 17.48 -10.18
CA VAL A 229 -4.78 16.18 -9.89
C VAL A 229 -4.71 15.86 -8.41
N LEU A 230 -3.63 16.26 -7.73
CA LEU A 230 -3.50 16.11 -6.29
C LEU A 230 -4.52 16.98 -5.55
N THR A 231 -4.71 18.24 -5.97
CA THR A 231 -5.69 19.16 -5.38
C THR A 231 -7.12 18.64 -5.52
N GLN A 232 -7.51 18.18 -6.71
CA GLN A 232 -8.85 17.61 -6.94
C GLN A 232 -9.09 16.37 -6.05
N ALA A 233 -8.10 15.50 -5.94
CA ALA A 233 -8.22 14.29 -5.10
C ALA A 233 -8.22 14.64 -3.61
N GLU A 234 -7.50 15.66 -3.18
CA GLU A 234 -7.51 16.18 -1.81
C GLU A 234 -8.86 16.74 -1.42
N GLU A 235 -9.51 17.51 -2.31
CA GLU A 235 -10.87 18.04 -2.07
C GLU A 235 -11.87 16.90 -1.82
N ILE A 236 -11.80 15.84 -2.60
CA ILE A 236 -12.64 14.64 -2.42
C ILE A 236 -12.34 13.93 -1.10
N ASN A 237 -11.06 13.78 -0.75
CA ASN A 237 -10.64 13.21 0.52
C ASN A 237 -11.11 14.03 1.72
N THR A 238 -10.97 15.35 1.65
CA THR A 238 -11.40 16.29 2.70
C THR A 238 -12.92 16.25 2.89
N ALA A 239 -13.68 16.22 1.80
CA ALA A 239 -15.14 16.05 1.85
C ALA A 239 -15.52 14.70 2.50
N ALA A 240 -14.77 13.63 2.21
CA ALA A 240 -14.98 12.33 2.84
C ALA A 240 -14.70 12.37 4.35
N LEU A 241 -13.60 13.02 4.79
CA LEU A 241 -13.30 13.19 6.21
C LEU A 241 -14.37 14.02 6.94
N ALA A 242 -14.94 15.05 6.29
CA ALA A 242 -16.05 15.80 6.84
C ALA A 242 -17.30 14.91 7.02
N ARG A 243 -17.63 14.07 6.03
CA ARG A 243 -18.71 13.07 6.15
C ARG A 243 -18.43 12.05 7.24
N TYR A 244 -17.20 11.56 7.35
CA TYR A 244 -16.77 10.63 8.41
C TYR A 244 -17.04 11.21 9.81
N ARG A 245 -16.66 12.45 10.05
CA ARG A 245 -16.95 13.14 11.32
C ARG A 245 -18.45 13.27 11.59
N LYS A 246 -19.26 13.47 10.53
CA LYS A 246 -20.73 13.47 10.68
C LYS A 246 -21.26 12.09 11.08
N CYS A 247 -20.78 11.02 10.42
CA CYS A 247 -21.15 9.63 10.79
C CYS A 247 -20.79 9.31 12.24
N LEU A 248 -19.59 9.70 12.69
CA LEU A 248 -19.19 9.55 14.10
C LEU A 248 -20.12 10.27 15.08
N LYS A 249 -20.57 11.48 14.73
CA LYS A 249 -21.45 12.29 15.58
C LYS A 249 -22.88 11.77 15.63
N THR A 250 -23.38 11.23 14.53
CA THR A 250 -24.80 10.84 14.39
C THR A 250 -25.02 9.35 14.51
N ASP A 251 -23.97 8.54 14.53
CA ASP A 251 -23.93 7.09 14.38
C ASP A 251 -24.75 6.55 13.19
N ALA A 252 -24.90 7.38 12.16
CA ALA A 252 -25.56 7.02 10.91
C ALA A 252 -24.51 6.72 9.84
N TRP A 253 -24.50 5.47 9.34
CA TRP A 253 -23.51 4.94 8.41
C TRP A 253 -24.19 4.48 7.11
N PRO A 254 -24.47 5.41 6.17
CA PRO A 254 -25.19 5.11 4.95
C PRO A 254 -24.37 4.25 3.98
N THR A 255 -25.06 3.51 3.11
CA THR A 255 -24.43 2.77 2.02
C THR A 255 -24.00 3.66 0.86
N GLY A 256 -24.62 4.87 0.76
CA GLY A 256 -24.47 5.79 -0.35
C GLY A 256 -25.48 5.56 -1.47
N TYR A 257 -26.42 4.62 -1.31
CA TYR A 257 -27.42 4.25 -2.31
C TYR A 257 -28.86 4.39 -1.79
N GLU A 258 -29.11 5.20 -0.79
CA GLU A 258 -30.41 5.41 -0.17
C GLU A 258 -31.41 6.13 -1.08
N GLU A 259 -30.89 6.94 -2.02
CA GLU A 259 -31.75 7.72 -2.93
C GLU A 259 -31.94 7.01 -4.27
N VAL A 260 -33.10 7.24 -4.88
CA VAL A 260 -33.37 6.75 -6.24
C VAL A 260 -32.48 7.49 -7.25
N ARG A 261 -31.78 6.74 -8.08
CA ARG A 261 -30.89 7.24 -9.12
C ARG A 261 -31.49 7.08 -10.50
N ILE A 262 -31.25 8.04 -11.37
CA ILE A 262 -31.72 8.00 -12.76
C ILE A 262 -30.53 7.60 -13.64
N ILE A 263 -30.73 6.55 -14.46
CA ILE A 263 -29.80 6.21 -15.55
C ILE A 263 -30.24 7.03 -16.77
N SER A 264 -29.46 8.04 -17.17
CA SER A 264 -29.80 8.95 -18.27
C SER A 264 -28.93 8.75 -19.52
N THR A 265 -27.96 7.85 -19.48
CA THR A 265 -27.04 7.55 -20.59
C THR A 265 -26.91 6.04 -20.76
N LEU A 266 -26.74 5.58 -22.03
CA LEU A 266 -26.40 4.21 -22.37
C LEU A 266 -24.89 3.99 -22.36
#